data_cca0db675dd4b0dc7ce3d0e486190b12
#
_entry.id   cca0db675dd4b0dc7ce3d0e486190b12
#
_cell.length_a   1.000
_cell.length_b   1.000
_cell.length_c   1.000
_cell.angle_alpha   90.00
_cell.angle_beta   90.00
_cell.angle_gamma   90.00
#
_symmetry.space_group_name_H-M   'P 1'
#
loop_
_entity.id
_entity.type
_entity.pdbx_description
1 polymer ?
#
loop_
_entity_poly.entity_id
_entity_poly.type
_entity_poly.pdbx_seq_one_letter_code
_entity_poly.pdbx_strand_id
1 'polypeptide(L)'
;MRRKQTKKPAVPSARDVLLGITGKDFTIIAASKAAMRGATVLKASDDKTRPLSKHILMALTGEAGDTIQFAEYVQANVQLYGMRNDIELNPSATASFIRTELAKALRSRRPYTVNLLLGGYDTINDKPTLHWIDYLASSAPVPYAAHGYAQYYCLSTLDKHHHPDISFEQGMKILRMCTDELKRRLPIDFKGMIVKVVTKDGIREEEYKDDEPVACP
;
A
#
# COMPACT_ATOMS: atom_id res chain seq x y z
N MET A 1 -38.04 23.67 -6.00
CA MET A 1 -36.57 23.53 -5.86
C MET A 1 -36.26 22.13 -5.33
N ARG A 2 -35.82 21.19 -6.15
CA ARG A 2 -35.36 19.84 -5.69
C ARG A 2 -33.95 20.00 -5.06
N ARG A 3 -33.81 19.77 -3.75
CA ARG A 3 -32.52 19.62 -3.10
C ARG A 3 -31.75 18.50 -3.81
N LYS A 4 -30.67 18.81 -4.52
CA LYS A 4 -29.70 17.82 -4.99
C LYS A 4 -29.15 17.12 -3.75
N GLN A 5 -29.51 15.86 -3.58
CA GLN A 5 -28.83 15.00 -2.60
C GLN A 5 -27.35 14.97 -2.97
N THR A 6 -26.54 15.62 -2.17
CA THR A 6 -25.09 15.46 -2.21
C THR A 6 -24.82 14.01 -1.82
N LYS A 7 -24.37 13.18 -2.77
CA LYS A 7 -23.84 11.85 -2.46
C LYS A 7 -22.81 12.01 -1.35
N LYS A 8 -23.03 11.35 -0.21
CA LYS A 8 -22.00 11.22 0.82
C LYS A 8 -20.76 10.65 0.15
N PRO A 9 -19.56 11.16 0.45
CA PRO A 9 -18.33 10.59 -0.06
C PRO A 9 -18.30 9.10 0.29
N ALA A 10 -18.06 8.25 -0.69
CA ALA A 10 -17.90 6.82 -0.46
C ALA A 10 -16.72 6.64 0.47
N VAL A 11 -16.89 5.82 1.50
CA VAL A 11 -15.75 5.42 2.35
C VAL A 11 -14.97 4.36 1.56
N PRO A 12 -13.62 4.47 1.48
CA PRO A 12 -12.81 3.47 0.79
C PRO A 12 -13.14 2.05 1.24
N SER A 13 -13.04 1.07 0.33
CA SER A 13 -13.26 -0.34 0.69
C SER A 13 -12.34 -0.74 1.84
N ALA A 14 -12.92 -0.94 3.03
CA ALA A 14 -12.16 -1.38 4.20
C ALA A 14 -11.71 -2.85 4.08
N ARG A 15 -12.19 -3.58 3.07
CA ARG A 15 -12.01 -5.04 2.91
C ARG A 15 -10.70 -5.42 2.27
N ASP A 16 -10.16 -4.55 1.43
CA ASP A 16 -8.83 -4.76 0.87
C ASP A 16 -7.79 -4.64 1.97
N VAL A 17 -6.82 -5.55 1.95
CA VAL A 17 -5.72 -5.58 2.90
C VAL A 17 -4.48 -5.04 2.21
N LEU A 18 -3.89 -4.00 2.78
CA LEU A 18 -2.56 -3.53 2.44
C LEU A 18 -1.72 -3.53 3.71
N LEU A 19 -0.51 -4.06 3.62
CA LEU A 19 0.50 -4.06 4.67
C LEU A 19 1.82 -3.54 4.12
N GLY A 20 2.51 -2.74 4.90
CA GLY A 20 3.85 -2.24 4.60
C GLY A 20 4.77 -2.40 5.79
N ILE A 21 6.00 -2.84 5.57
CA ILE A 21 7.02 -3.07 6.61
C ILE A 21 8.37 -2.62 6.06
N THR A 22 9.08 -1.76 6.79
CA THR A 22 10.47 -1.43 6.48
C THR A 22 11.41 -2.24 7.37
N GLY A 23 12.55 -2.61 6.85
CA GLY A 23 13.65 -3.21 7.61
C GLY A 23 14.95 -2.46 7.37
N LYS A 24 16.07 -3.13 7.60
CA LYS A 24 17.40 -2.52 7.50
C LYS A 24 17.69 -1.98 6.08
N ASP A 25 17.39 -2.77 5.05
CA ASP A 25 17.78 -2.53 3.65
C ASP A 25 16.64 -2.83 2.65
N PHE A 26 15.42 -2.96 3.14
CA PHE A 26 14.26 -3.31 2.32
C PHE A 26 12.98 -2.63 2.79
N THR A 27 12.02 -2.53 1.86
CA THR A 27 10.61 -2.21 2.16
C THR A 27 9.74 -3.31 1.57
N ILE A 28 8.95 -4.00 2.40
CA ILE A 28 7.94 -4.97 1.98
C ILE A 28 6.62 -4.24 1.79
N ILE A 29 5.95 -4.50 0.66
CA ILE A 29 4.55 -4.13 0.40
C ILE A 29 3.80 -5.42 0.10
N ALA A 30 2.75 -5.66 0.89
CA ALA A 30 1.87 -6.81 0.70
C ALA A 30 0.43 -6.34 0.48
N ALA A 31 -0.23 -6.91 -0.52
CA ALA A 31 -1.61 -6.59 -0.90
C ALA A 31 -2.44 -7.85 -1.11
N SER A 32 -3.69 -7.83 -0.68
CA SER A 32 -4.62 -8.95 -0.89
C SER A 32 -4.92 -9.17 -2.38
N LYS A 33 -4.99 -10.45 -2.80
CA LYS A 33 -5.30 -10.84 -4.18
C LYS A 33 -6.78 -10.72 -4.54
N ALA A 34 -7.67 -10.75 -3.56
CA ALA A 34 -9.11 -10.70 -3.81
C ALA A 34 -9.57 -9.29 -4.20
N ALA A 35 -10.24 -9.15 -5.34
CA ALA A 35 -11.08 -8.01 -5.64
C ALA A 35 -12.52 -8.32 -5.23
N MET A 36 -13.08 -7.56 -4.33
CA MET A 36 -14.38 -7.85 -3.71
C MET A 36 -15.40 -6.72 -3.93
N ARG A 37 -16.66 -7.10 -4.09
CA ARG A 37 -17.80 -6.19 -4.03
C ARG A 37 -18.82 -6.71 -3.01
N GLY A 38 -18.90 -6.02 -1.89
CA GLY A 38 -19.67 -6.59 -0.79
C GLY A 38 -19.02 -7.89 -0.28
N ALA A 39 -19.79 -8.95 -0.09
CA ALA A 39 -19.29 -10.27 0.30
C ALA A 39 -18.86 -11.12 -0.90
N THR A 40 -19.02 -10.63 -2.14
CA THR A 40 -18.74 -11.40 -3.36
C THR A 40 -17.32 -11.15 -3.84
N VAL A 41 -16.58 -12.23 -4.09
CA VAL A 41 -15.28 -12.18 -4.76
C VAL A 41 -15.51 -12.05 -6.27
N LEU A 42 -15.09 -10.94 -6.86
CA LEU A 42 -15.17 -10.68 -8.30
C LEU A 42 -13.98 -11.25 -9.05
N LYS A 43 -12.79 -11.19 -8.43
CA LYS A 43 -11.53 -11.67 -9.00
C LYS A 43 -10.63 -12.18 -7.88
N ALA A 44 -9.99 -13.32 -8.09
CA ALA A 44 -9.14 -13.96 -7.09
C ALA A 44 -7.63 -13.64 -7.26
N SER A 45 -7.26 -12.95 -8.34
CA SER A 45 -5.87 -12.61 -8.66
C SER A 45 -5.76 -11.17 -9.14
N ASP A 46 -6.02 -10.21 -8.23
CA ASP A 46 -5.95 -8.79 -8.50
C ASP A 46 -4.67 -8.19 -7.89
N ASP A 47 -3.83 -7.61 -8.73
CA ASP A 47 -2.63 -6.91 -8.29
C ASP A 47 -2.94 -5.44 -8.01
N LYS A 48 -2.97 -5.08 -6.73
CA LYS A 48 -3.23 -3.71 -6.25
C LYS A 48 -1.98 -2.85 -6.18
N THR A 49 -0.85 -3.35 -6.70
CA THR A 49 0.42 -2.65 -6.70
C THR A 49 0.73 -2.05 -8.06
N ARG A 50 1.45 -0.94 -8.07
CA ARG A 50 1.91 -0.27 -9.29
C ARG A 50 3.33 0.25 -9.09
N PRO A 51 4.32 -0.21 -9.86
CA PRO A 51 5.65 0.37 -9.83
C PRO A 51 5.61 1.76 -10.47
N LEU A 52 6.18 2.74 -9.79
CA LEU A 52 6.30 4.12 -10.29
C LEU A 52 7.67 4.35 -10.93
N SER A 53 8.71 3.80 -10.32
CA SER A 53 10.08 3.78 -10.82
C SER A 53 10.77 2.47 -10.42
N LYS A 54 12.07 2.36 -10.70
CA LYS A 54 12.87 1.19 -10.29
C LYS A 54 12.87 0.96 -8.79
N HIS A 55 12.80 2.04 -7.99
CA HIS A 55 12.94 1.98 -6.53
C HIS A 55 11.71 2.47 -5.77
N ILE A 56 10.56 2.64 -6.44
CA ILE A 56 9.32 3.12 -5.82
C ILE A 56 8.14 2.26 -6.25
N LEU A 57 7.47 1.68 -5.27
CA LEU A 57 6.28 0.86 -5.44
C LEU A 57 5.11 1.49 -4.69
N MET A 58 3.97 1.62 -5.35
CA MET A 58 2.72 2.10 -4.77
C MET A 58 1.71 0.95 -4.71
N ALA A 59 1.03 0.79 -3.57
CA ALA A 59 -0.11 -0.11 -3.42
C ALA A 59 -1.35 0.71 -3.05
N LEU A 60 -2.47 0.44 -3.70
CA LEU A 60 -3.69 1.24 -3.57
C LEU A 60 -4.89 0.38 -3.20
N THR A 61 -5.77 0.96 -2.40
CA THR A 61 -7.10 0.44 -2.11
C THR A 61 -8.10 1.58 -2.12
N GLY A 62 -9.36 1.31 -2.45
CA GLY A 62 -10.39 2.34 -2.51
C GLY A 62 -11.54 2.00 -3.43
N GLU A 63 -12.18 3.01 -4.00
CA GLU A 63 -13.28 2.81 -4.95
C GLU A 63 -12.73 2.28 -6.28
N ALA A 64 -13.39 1.24 -6.81
CA ALA A 64 -13.05 0.68 -8.11
C ALA A 64 -13.15 1.75 -9.21
N GLY A 65 -12.13 1.88 -10.03
CA GLY A 65 -11.99 2.94 -11.03
C GLY A 65 -11.15 4.12 -10.53
N ASP A 66 -11.37 4.64 -9.33
CA ASP A 66 -10.53 5.69 -8.74
C ASP A 66 -9.10 5.20 -8.52
N THR A 67 -8.93 3.98 -8.00
CA THR A 67 -7.62 3.36 -7.78
C THR A 67 -6.83 3.24 -9.07
N ILE A 68 -7.46 2.77 -10.15
CA ILE A 68 -6.80 2.58 -11.44
C ILE A 68 -6.45 3.92 -12.06
N GLN A 69 -7.41 4.83 -12.16
CA GLN A 69 -7.20 6.15 -12.77
C GLN A 69 -6.16 6.96 -12.04
N PHE A 70 -6.21 6.97 -10.70
CA PHE A 70 -5.24 7.69 -9.90
C PHE A 70 -3.84 7.08 -10.01
N ALA A 71 -3.73 5.75 -9.97
CA ALA A 71 -2.46 5.06 -10.13
C ALA A 71 -1.80 5.35 -11.48
N GLU A 72 -2.56 5.30 -12.57
CA GLU A 72 -2.07 5.60 -13.92
C GLU A 72 -1.66 7.08 -14.06
N TYR A 73 -2.43 7.99 -13.48
CA TYR A 73 -2.12 9.41 -13.45
C TYR A 73 -0.80 9.69 -12.73
N VAL A 74 -0.63 9.13 -11.53
CA VAL A 74 0.60 9.29 -10.74
C VAL A 74 1.79 8.69 -11.48
N GLN A 75 1.65 7.45 -11.98
CA GLN A 75 2.71 6.75 -12.71
C GLN A 75 3.18 7.56 -13.92
N ALA A 76 2.24 8.03 -14.74
CA ALA A 76 2.56 8.83 -15.93
C ALA A 76 3.31 10.13 -15.58
N ASN A 77 2.89 10.82 -14.51
CA ASN A 77 3.54 12.07 -14.09
C ASN A 77 4.94 11.85 -13.52
N VAL A 78 5.12 10.81 -12.71
CA VAL A 78 6.44 10.46 -12.15
C VAL A 78 7.42 10.07 -13.27
N GLN A 79 6.97 9.25 -14.22
CA GLN A 79 7.79 8.86 -15.36
C GLN A 79 8.10 10.05 -16.27
N LEU A 80 7.12 10.91 -16.54
CA LEU A 80 7.32 12.11 -17.34
C LEU A 80 8.33 13.07 -16.69
N TYR A 81 8.27 13.22 -15.36
CA TYR A 81 9.24 14.03 -14.63
C TYR A 81 10.65 13.49 -14.80
N GLY A 82 10.84 12.17 -14.66
CA GLY A 82 12.12 11.51 -14.87
C GLY A 82 12.68 11.74 -16.27
N MET A 83 11.83 11.58 -17.30
CA MET A 83 12.24 11.79 -18.71
C MET A 83 12.60 13.27 -19.02
N ARG A 84 11.88 14.22 -18.44
CA ARG A 84 12.12 15.65 -18.70
C ARG A 84 13.35 16.21 -18.00
N ASN A 85 13.66 15.67 -16.83
CA ASN A 85 14.72 16.22 -15.97
C ASN A 85 15.95 15.30 -15.89
N ASP A 86 15.87 14.09 -16.49
CA ASP A 86 16.90 13.05 -16.39
C ASP A 86 17.29 12.71 -14.94
N ILE A 87 16.28 12.80 -14.04
CA ILE A 87 16.43 12.55 -12.60
C ILE A 87 15.20 11.78 -12.10
N GLU A 88 15.40 10.65 -11.44
CA GLU A 88 14.33 9.96 -10.72
C GLU A 88 13.93 10.75 -9.46
N LEU A 89 12.62 10.89 -9.24
CA LEU A 89 12.11 11.39 -7.97
C LEU A 89 12.45 10.40 -6.84
N ASN A 90 12.92 10.93 -5.73
CA ASN A 90 13.06 10.12 -4.53
C ASN A 90 11.69 9.77 -3.91
N PRO A 91 11.59 8.77 -3.03
CA PRO A 91 10.32 8.35 -2.43
C PRO A 91 9.58 9.48 -1.70
N SER A 92 10.29 10.34 -0.98
CA SER A 92 9.68 11.45 -0.22
C SER A 92 9.10 12.53 -1.13
N ALA A 93 9.78 12.87 -2.23
CA ALA A 93 9.26 13.81 -3.23
C ALA A 93 8.03 13.23 -3.93
N THR A 94 8.07 11.92 -4.26
CA THR A 94 6.93 11.21 -4.84
C THR A 94 5.73 11.20 -3.87
N ALA A 95 5.94 10.93 -2.58
CA ALA A 95 4.89 10.99 -1.56
C ALA A 95 4.27 12.40 -1.47
N SER A 96 5.10 13.43 -1.49
CA SER A 96 4.65 14.83 -1.46
C SER A 96 3.83 15.21 -2.70
N PHE A 97 4.23 14.72 -3.89
CA PHE A 97 3.47 14.89 -5.12
C PHE A 97 2.10 14.21 -5.02
N ILE A 98 2.05 12.92 -4.64
CA ILE A 98 0.81 12.16 -4.48
C ILE A 98 -0.13 12.85 -3.48
N ARG A 99 0.39 13.24 -2.32
CA ARG A 99 -0.38 13.97 -1.31
C ARG A 99 -0.95 15.27 -1.85
N THR A 100 -0.17 16.02 -2.62
CA THR A 100 -0.60 17.29 -3.21
C THR A 100 -1.73 17.09 -4.21
N GLU A 101 -1.66 16.08 -5.06
CA GLU A 101 -2.70 15.77 -6.04
C GLU A 101 -3.99 15.28 -5.37
N LEU A 102 -3.89 14.42 -4.34
CA LEU A 102 -5.06 14.04 -3.53
C LEU A 102 -5.70 15.24 -2.82
N ALA A 103 -4.91 16.14 -2.24
CA ALA A 103 -5.40 17.34 -1.57
C ALA A 103 -6.11 18.31 -2.53
N LYS A 104 -5.61 18.47 -3.76
CA LYS A 104 -6.27 19.25 -4.82
C LYS A 104 -7.60 18.62 -5.21
N ALA A 105 -7.60 17.29 -5.42
CA ALA A 105 -8.79 16.55 -5.80
C ALA A 105 -9.86 16.58 -4.69
N LEU A 106 -9.47 16.52 -3.42
CA LEU A 106 -10.37 16.56 -2.26
C LEU A 106 -11.22 17.83 -2.23
N ARG A 107 -10.67 18.96 -2.67
CA ARG A 107 -11.38 20.26 -2.77
C ARG A 107 -12.15 20.43 -4.09
N SER A 108 -12.05 19.47 -5.00
CA SER A 108 -12.75 19.47 -6.28
C SER A 108 -14.15 18.86 -6.16
N ARG A 109 -14.89 18.85 -7.27
CA ARG A 109 -16.19 18.17 -7.34
C ARG A 109 -16.08 16.65 -7.48
N ARG A 110 -14.88 16.12 -7.67
CA ARG A 110 -14.60 14.68 -7.89
C ARG A 110 -13.35 14.28 -7.09
N PRO A 111 -13.47 14.16 -5.75
CA PRO A 111 -12.38 13.65 -4.92
C PRO A 111 -12.11 12.17 -5.27
N TYR A 112 -10.85 11.78 -5.22
CA TYR A 112 -10.48 10.36 -5.27
C TYR A 112 -10.70 9.71 -3.90
N THR A 113 -11.36 8.56 -3.90
CA THR A 113 -11.56 7.74 -2.70
C THR A 113 -10.51 6.62 -2.69
N VAL A 114 -9.26 6.99 -2.38
CA VAL A 114 -8.10 6.10 -2.48
C VAL A 114 -7.24 6.23 -1.23
N ASN A 115 -6.91 5.09 -0.63
CA ASN A 115 -5.86 4.95 0.37
C ASN A 115 -4.67 4.24 -0.25
N LEU A 116 -3.46 4.59 0.14
CA LEU A 116 -2.27 3.98 -0.44
C LEU A 116 -1.10 3.86 0.53
N LEU A 117 -0.24 2.90 0.23
CA LEU A 117 1.10 2.77 0.78
C LEU A 117 2.11 3.01 -0.33
N LEU A 118 3.09 3.85 -0.07
CA LEU A 118 4.21 4.09 -0.97
C LEU A 118 5.48 3.54 -0.33
N GLY A 119 5.93 2.39 -0.80
CA GLY A 119 7.20 1.80 -0.42
C GLY A 119 8.29 2.20 -1.39
N GLY A 120 9.45 2.53 -0.87
CA GLY A 120 10.58 2.93 -1.69
C GLY A 120 11.93 2.65 -1.07
N TYR A 121 12.97 2.79 -1.88
CA TYR A 121 14.34 2.82 -1.43
C TYR A 121 14.96 4.14 -1.86
N ASP A 122 15.37 4.95 -0.88
CA ASP A 122 16.07 6.20 -1.14
C ASP A 122 17.55 5.91 -1.43
N THR A 123 17.90 5.96 -2.70
CA THR A 123 19.26 5.65 -3.17
C THR A 123 20.28 6.74 -2.81
N ILE A 124 19.82 7.95 -2.45
CA ILE A 124 20.69 9.07 -2.06
C ILE A 124 21.10 8.90 -0.58
N ASN A 125 20.11 8.62 0.27
CA ASN A 125 20.33 8.46 1.71
C ASN A 125 20.59 6.99 2.12
N ASP A 126 20.60 6.08 1.14
CA ASP A 126 20.85 4.64 1.30
C ASP A 126 19.95 4.00 2.38
N LYS A 127 18.65 4.25 2.29
CA LYS A 127 17.68 3.75 3.28
C LYS A 127 16.32 3.40 2.70
N PRO A 128 15.66 2.35 3.23
CA PRO A 128 14.28 2.04 2.89
C PRO A 128 13.34 3.09 3.45
N THR A 129 12.21 3.30 2.77
CA THR A 129 11.18 4.28 3.15
C THR A 129 9.80 3.71 2.92
N LEU A 130 8.87 4.06 3.80
CA LEU A 130 7.46 3.76 3.67
C LEU A 130 6.65 5.00 4.04
N HIS A 131 5.70 5.37 3.18
CA HIS A 131 4.75 6.45 3.46
C HIS A 131 3.33 5.88 3.48
N TRP A 132 2.60 6.23 4.51
CA TRP A 132 1.17 5.99 4.63
C TRP A 132 0.43 7.23 4.18
N ILE A 133 -0.55 7.07 3.25
CA ILE A 133 -1.33 8.18 2.71
C ILE A 133 -2.79 7.75 2.63
N ASP A 134 -3.70 8.59 3.12
CA ASP A 134 -5.14 8.33 3.12
C ASP A 134 -5.90 9.16 2.06
N TYR A 135 -7.18 8.86 1.90
CA TYR A 135 -8.07 9.55 0.96
C TYR A 135 -8.34 11.02 1.32
N LEU A 136 -7.97 11.46 2.53
CA LEU A 136 -8.03 12.86 2.97
C LEU A 136 -6.71 13.61 2.70
N ALA A 137 -5.78 12.96 2.02
CA ALA A 137 -4.43 13.47 1.77
C ALA A 137 -3.60 13.69 3.04
N SER A 138 -3.89 12.96 4.12
CA SER A 138 -2.98 12.87 5.26
C SER A 138 -1.82 11.97 4.86
N SER A 139 -0.59 12.41 5.10
CA SER A 139 0.62 11.66 4.73
C SER A 139 1.63 11.68 5.86
N ALA A 140 2.20 10.51 6.15
CA ALA A 140 3.25 10.37 7.13
C ALA A 140 4.28 9.31 6.70
N PRO A 141 5.58 9.54 6.91
CA PRO A 141 6.58 8.48 6.87
C PRO A 141 6.40 7.60 8.10
N VAL A 142 6.40 6.30 7.90
CA VAL A 142 6.14 5.31 8.96
C VAL A 142 7.05 4.09 8.80
N PRO A 143 7.43 3.41 9.89
CA PRO A 143 8.24 2.20 9.81
C PRO A 143 7.43 0.98 9.37
N TYR A 144 6.14 0.96 9.65
CA TYR A 144 5.18 -0.03 9.21
C TYR A 144 3.79 0.61 9.09
N ALA A 145 2.94 0.03 8.28
CA ALA A 145 1.59 0.53 8.08
C ALA A 145 0.62 -0.55 7.60
N ALA A 146 -0.66 -0.26 7.78
CA ALA A 146 -1.74 -1.06 7.24
C ALA A 146 -2.89 -0.17 6.78
N HIS A 147 -3.61 -0.61 5.74
CA HIS A 147 -4.89 -0.04 5.33
C HIS A 147 -6.00 -1.08 5.34
N GLY A 148 -7.23 -0.61 5.41
CA GLY A 148 -8.41 -1.46 5.46
C GLY A 148 -8.58 -2.13 6.83
N TYR A 149 -9.22 -3.29 6.87
CA TYR A 149 -9.40 -4.04 8.13
C TYR A 149 -8.07 -4.50 8.74
N ALA A 150 -7.02 -4.63 7.94
CA ALA A 150 -5.70 -5.00 8.43
C ALA A 150 -5.17 -4.07 9.52
N GLN A 151 -5.49 -2.78 9.49
CA GLN A 151 -5.06 -1.84 10.53
C GLN A 151 -5.55 -2.22 11.93
N TYR A 152 -6.74 -2.82 12.05
CA TYR A 152 -7.30 -3.18 13.35
C TYR A 152 -6.71 -4.46 13.94
N TYR A 153 -6.25 -5.38 13.09
CA TYR A 153 -5.74 -6.69 13.51
C TYR A 153 -4.21 -6.79 13.48
N CYS A 154 -3.55 -6.03 12.61
CA CYS A 154 -2.12 -6.19 12.36
C CYS A 154 -1.25 -5.14 13.05
N LEU A 155 -1.74 -3.91 13.30
CA LEU A 155 -0.89 -2.85 13.86
C LEU A 155 -0.33 -3.21 15.24
N SER A 156 -1.08 -3.92 16.08
CA SER A 156 -0.58 -4.37 17.37
C SER A 156 0.54 -5.41 17.25
N THR A 157 0.43 -6.33 16.27
CA THR A 157 1.47 -7.32 15.98
C THR A 157 2.72 -6.65 15.40
N LEU A 158 2.52 -5.70 14.49
CA LEU A 158 3.61 -4.90 13.91
C LEU A 158 4.33 -4.09 14.99
N ASP A 159 3.60 -3.41 15.86
CA ASP A 159 4.15 -2.60 16.94
C ASP A 159 4.97 -3.44 17.94
N LYS A 160 4.51 -4.65 18.25
CA LYS A 160 5.19 -5.57 19.18
C LYS A 160 6.50 -6.13 18.61
N HIS A 161 6.53 -6.47 17.32
CA HIS A 161 7.60 -7.27 16.71
C HIS A 161 8.52 -6.49 15.78
N HIS A 162 8.12 -5.30 15.33
CA HIS A 162 8.94 -4.48 14.46
C HIS A 162 10.02 -3.72 15.25
N HIS A 163 11.21 -3.67 14.67
CA HIS A 163 12.28 -2.74 15.05
C HIS A 163 13.08 -2.33 13.80
N PRO A 164 13.77 -1.18 13.81
CA PRO A 164 14.36 -0.58 12.59
C PRO A 164 15.33 -1.50 11.83
N ASP A 165 16.07 -2.35 12.55
CA ASP A 165 17.14 -3.18 11.98
C ASP A 165 16.71 -4.63 11.71
N ILE A 166 15.42 -4.90 11.54
CA ILE A 166 14.96 -6.25 11.23
C ILE A 166 15.55 -6.74 9.90
N SER A 167 15.93 -8.03 9.89
CA SER A 167 16.34 -8.71 8.66
C SER A 167 15.12 -9.00 7.77
N PHE A 168 15.39 -9.28 6.49
CA PHE A 168 14.34 -9.66 5.55
C PHE A 168 13.52 -10.86 6.05
N GLU A 169 14.17 -11.89 6.58
CA GLU A 169 13.52 -13.07 7.14
C GLU A 169 12.60 -12.72 8.32
N GLN A 170 13.06 -11.83 9.20
CA GLN A 170 12.23 -11.33 10.31
C GLN A 170 11.03 -10.54 9.80
N GLY A 171 11.21 -9.68 8.78
CA GLY A 171 10.14 -8.95 8.14
C GLY A 171 9.07 -9.87 7.53
N MET A 172 9.50 -10.94 6.83
CA MET A 172 8.60 -11.95 6.28
C MET A 172 7.90 -12.75 7.38
N LYS A 173 8.57 -13.05 8.50
CA LYS A 173 7.94 -13.69 9.66
C LYS A 173 6.86 -12.80 10.28
N ILE A 174 7.11 -11.51 10.44
CA ILE A 174 6.12 -10.57 10.95
C ILE A 174 4.93 -10.48 9.99
N LEU A 175 5.16 -10.42 8.68
CA LEU A 175 4.11 -10.44 7.68
C LEU A 175 3.23 -11.70 7.79
N ARG A 176 3.83 -12.88 7.98
CA ARG A 176 3.10 -14.14 8.20
C ARG A 176 2.24 -14.09 9.46
N MET A 177 2.78 -13.58 10.57
CA MET A 177 2.00 -13.41 11.80
C MET A 177 0.78 -12.50 11.58
N CYS A 178 0.93 -11.42 10.82
CA CYS A 178 -0.18 -10.52 10.47
C CYS A 178 -1.23 -11.23 9.59
N THR A 179 -0.80 -11.98 8.58
CA THR A 179 -1.73 -12.70 7.71
C THR A 179 -2.45 -13.83 8.42
N ASP A 180 -1.80 -14.52 9.37
CA ASP A 180 -2.41 -15.53 10.22
C ASP A 180 -3.52 -14.93 11.10
N GLU A 181 -3.27 -13.77 11.70
CA GLU A 181 -4.31 -13.06 12.46
C GLU A 181 -5.48 -12.62 11.57
N LEU A 182 -5.21 -12.16 10.37
CA LEU A 182 -6.26 -11.82 9.41
C LEU A 182 -7.09 -13.04 9.02
N LYS A 183 -6.47 -14.18 8.73
CA LYS A 183 -7.17 -15.45 8.42
C LYS A 183 -8.06 -15.92 9.57
N ARG A 184 -7.60 -15.77 10.80
CA ARG A 184 -8.34 -16.20 12.01
C ARG A 184 -9.50 -15.27 12.37
N ARG A 185 -9.34 -13.96 12.14
CA ARG A 185 -10.25 -12.94 12.66
C ARG A 185 -11.18 -12.35 11.60
N LEU A 186 -10.73 -12.25 10.34
CA LEU A 186 -11.56 -11.71 9.29
C LEU A 186 -12.51 -12.79 8.74
N PRO A 187 -13.82 -12.49 8.67
CA PRO A 187 -14.79 -13.38 8.03
C PRO A 187 -14.75 -13.29 6.50
N ILE A 188 -13.58 -12.98 5.93
CA ILE A 188 -13.40 -12.68 4.51
C ILE A 188 -12.18 -13.44 4.03
N ASP A 189 -12.35 -14.21 2.95
CA ASP A 189 -11.24 -14.87 2.26
C ASP A 189 -10.61 -13.88 1.27
N PHE A 190 -9.43 -13.36 1.62
CA PHE A 190 -8.68 -12.41 0.79
C PHE A 190 -7.81 -13.09 -0.28
N LYS A 191 -7.92 -14.42 -0.47
CA LYS A 191 -7.29 -15.22 -1.54
C LYS A 191 -5.75 -15.13 -1.59
N GLY A 192 -5.13 -14.96 -0.43
CA GLY A 192 -3.68 -14.81 -0.31
C GLY A 192 -3.19 -13.40 -0.60
N MET A 193 -1.88 -13.24 -0.55
CA MET A 193 -1.20 -11.95 -0.70
C MET A 193 -0.27 -11.94 -1.92
N ILE A 194 -0.18 -10.81 -2.58
CA ILE A 194 0.94 -10.46 -3.46
C ILE A 194 1.94 -9.71 -2.58
N VAL A 195 3.17 -10.18 -2.56
CA VAL A 195 4.24 -9.58 -1.78
C VAL A 195 5.32 -9.07 -2.73
N LYS A 196 5.63 -7.80 -2.64
CA LYS A 196 6.72 -7.18 -3.40
C LYS A 196 7.67 -6.49 -2.44
N VAL A 197 8.94 -6.58 -2.77
CA VAL A 197 10.03 -6.06 -1.95
C VAL A 197 10.80 -5.04 -2.75
N VAL A 198 11.00 -3.87 -2.16
CA VAL A 198 11.81 -2.80 -2.74
C VAL A 198 13.14 -2.76 -2.00
N THR A 199 14.22 -2.86 -2.72
CA THR A 199 15.59 -2.79 -2.22
C THR A 199 16.42 -1.82 -3.06
N LYS A 200 17.69 -1.68 -2.74
CA LYS A 200 18.66 -0.91 -3.55
C LYS A 200 18.76 -1.40 -5.00
N ASP A 201 18.55 -2.69 -5.23
CA ASP A 201 18.65 -3.29 -6.57
C ASP A 201 17.38 -3.08 -7.41
N GLY A 202 16.27 -2.71 -6.75
CA GLY A 202 14.97 -2.47 -7.37
C GLY A 202 13.84 -3.25 -6.72
N ILE A 203 12.76 -3.43 -7.47
CA ILE A 203 11.54 -4.12 -7.03
C ILE A 203 11.61 -5.58 -7.47
N ARG A 204 11.32 -6.49 -6.55
CA ARG A 204 11.11 -7.91 -6.85
C ARG A 204 9.81 -8.40 -6.25
N GLU A 205 9.19 -9.37 -6.89
CA GLU A 205 8.06 -10.11 -6.34
C GLU A 205 8.58 -11.32 -5.57
N GLU A 206 8.04 -11.53 -4.38
CA GLU A 206 8.42 -12.64 -3.51
C GLU A 206 7.29 -13.65 -3.48
N GLU A 207 7.64 -14.94 -3.67
CA GLU A 207 6.64 -16.02 -3.56
C GLU A 207 6.18 -16.12 -2.10
N TYR A 208 4.91 -15.83 -1.88
CA TYR A 208 4.29 -15.89 -0.56
C TYR A 208 3.40 -17.13 -0.45
N LYS A 209 3.86 -18.14 0.31
CA LYS A 209 3.10 -19.34 0.62
C LYS A 209 2.36 -19.15 1.93
N ASP A 210 1.06 -19.13 1.83
CA ASP A 210 0.13 -18.91 2.95
C ASP A 210 -0.03 -20.12 3.89
N ASP A 211 0.50 -21.30 3.50
CA ASP A 211 0.17 -22.60 4.13
C ASP A 211 1.23 -23.09 5.14
N GLU A 212 2.32 -22.39 5.34
CA GLU A 212 3.30 -22.73 6.38
C GLU A 212 2.89 -22.10 7.72
N PRO A 213 2.44 -22.90 8.71
CA PRO A 213 2.13 -22.38 10.03
C PRO A 213 3.40 -21.78 10.67
N VAL A 214 3.29 -20.56 11.18
CA VAL A 214 4.35 -19.98 12.00
C VAL A 214 4.44 -20.81 13.27
N ALA A 215 5.57 -21.50 13.48
CA ALA A 215 5.85 -22.12 14.75
C ALA A 215 5.81 -21.03 15.84
N CYS A 216 4.81 -21.12 16.72
CA CYS A 216 4.75 -20.28 17.91
C CYS A 216 5.99 -20.56 18.77
N PRO A 217 6.69 -19.52 19.23
CA PRO A 217 7.80 -19.70 20.17
C PRO A 217 7.33 -20.26 21.50
#